data_3213356b86609e3d14c7026941be6fda
#
_entry.id   3213356b86609e3d14c7026941be6fda
#
_cell.length_a   1.000
_cell.length_b   1.000
_cell.length_c   1.000
_cell.angle_alpha   90.00
_cell.angle_beta   90.00
_cell.angle_gamma   90.00
#
_symmetry.space_group_name_H-M   'P 1'
#
loop_
_entity.id
_entity.type
_entity.pdbx_description
1 polymer ?
#
loop_
_entity_poly.entity_id
_entity_poly.type
_entity_poly.pdbx_seq_one_letter_code
_entity_poly.pdbx_strand_id
1 'polypeptide(L)'
;MSLPSLRSKKKKKEKQKANVQNHDLPLPELVAEPTGARSLSFVGTHEYLAPEIIKGDGHGSAVDWWTFGIFLYELLYGRTPFKGSGNRATLFNVIGQPLKFPETPTVSFAARDLIRGLLVKDPQQRLAYKRGATEIKQHPFFDGVNWALIRSMTPPHVPKPFEMATSTKTNTASSTNTVIPSSSLSHEKKAGDADSKLSGSYLDFDFF
;
A
#
# COMPACT_ATOMS: atom_id res chain seq x y z
N MET A 1 -21.41 -84.06 -51.02
CA MET A 1 -20.62 -82.80 -50.97
C MET A 1 -21.64 -81.69 -50.79
N SER A 2 -21.82 -81.24 -49.55
CA SER A 2 -22.78 -80.20 -49.15
C SER A 2 -22.08 -78.91 -48.85
N LEU A 3 -22.46 -77.82 -49.50
CA LEU A 3 -21.98 -76.48 -49.31
C LEU A 3 -22.66 -75.84 -48.10
N PRO A 4 -21.91 -75.08 -47.22
CA PRO A 4 -22.51 -74.44 -46.09
C PRO A 4 -23.10 -73.05 -46.47
N SER A 5 -24.29 -72.80 -45.95
CA SER A 5 -25.10 -71.57 -46.08
C SER A 5 -24.43 -70.37 -45.36
N LEU A 6 -24.25 -69.28 -46.08
CA LEU A 6 -23.77 -67.96 -45.56
C LEU A 6 -24.91 -67.25 -44.85
N ARG A 7 -24.79 -67.17 -43.51
CA ARG A 7 -25.71 -66.45 -42.62
C ARG A 7 -25.25 -65.01 -42.48
N SER A 8 -25.93 -64.07 -43.12
CA SER A 8 -25.75 -62.62 -43.02
C SER A 8 -26.01 -62.13 -41.60
N LYS A 9 -25.01 -61.59 -40.92
CA LYS A 9 -25.16 -60.92 -39.66
C LYS A 9 -25.48 -59.42 -39.88
N LYS A 10 -26.71 -59.01 -39.56
CA LYS A 10 -27.15 -57.63 -39.47
C LYS A 10 -26.39 -56.97 -38.32
N LYS A 11 -25.50 -55.97 -38.58
CA LYS A 11 -24.90 -55.13 -37.61
C LYS A 11 -25.95 -54.11 -37.14
N LYS A 12 -26.32 -54.23 -35.85
CA LYS A 12 -27.10 -53.25 -35.10
C LYS A 12 -26.20 -52.06 -34.79
N LYS A 13 -26.50 -50.88 -35.41
CA LYS A 13 -25.85 -49.63 -35.08
C LYS A 13 -26.38 -49.17 -33.72
N GLU A 14 -25.63 -49.34 -32.68
CA GLU A 14 -25.82 -48.64 -31.40
C GLU A 14 -25.44 -47.18 -31.58
N LYS A 15 -26.44 -46.28 -31.43
CA LYS A 15 -26.21 -44.86 -31.29
C LYS A 15 -25.59 -44.61 -29.89
N GLN A 16 -24.29 -44.44 -29.81
CA GLN A 16 -23.67 -43.87 -28.65
C GLN A 16 -24.15 -42.43 -28.53
N LYS A 17 -24.98 -42.16 -27.53
CA LYS A 17 -25.25 -40.83 -27.02
C LYS A 17 -23.91 -40.33 -26.39
N ALA A 18 -23.25 -39.38 -27.04
CA ALA A 18 -22.16 -38.63 -26.44
C ALA A 18 -22.73 -37.87 -25.22
N ASN A 19 -22.41 -38.38 -24.03
CA ASN A 19 -22.62 -37.66 -22.80
C ASN A 19 -21.56 -36.56 -22.77
N VAL A 20 -21.92 -35.35 -23.19
CA VAL A 20 -21.08 -34.14 -22.99
C VAL A 20 -21.17 -33.84 -21.52
N GLN A 21 -20.26 -34.43 -20.76
CA GLN A 21 -19.92 -33.91 -19.43
C GLN A 21 -19.23 -32.56 -19.65
N ASN A 22 -19.97 -31.48 -19.49
CA ASN A 22 -19.39 -30.19 -19.25
C ASN A 22 -18.60 -30.30 -17.94
N HIS A 23 -17.33 -30.64 -18.06
CA HIS A 23 -16.39 -30.34 -17.03
C HIS A 23 -16.27 -28.80 -17.01
N ASP A 24 -16.99 -28.17 -16.11
CA ASP A 24 -16.67 -26.81 -15.66
C ASP A 24 -15.28 -26.86 -15.05
N LEU A 25 -14.28 -26.81 -15.92
CA LEU A 25 -12.91 -26.51 -15.49
C LEU A 25 -12.97 -25.12 -14.88
N PRO A 26 -12.56 -24.95 -13.63
CA PRO A 26 -12.49 -23.61 -13.06
C PRO A 26 -11.66 -22.77 -14.01
N LEU A 27 -12.24 -21.63 -14.44
CA LEU A 27 -11.51 -20.65 -15.23
C LEU A 27 -10.21 -20.32 -14.50
N PRO A 28 -9.06 -20.26 -15.19
CA PRO A 28 -7.80 -19.92 -14.56
C PRO A 28 -7.97 -18.56 -13.88
N GLU A 29 -7.76 -18.52 -12.58
CA GLU A 29 -7.76 -17.27 -11.83
C GLU A 29 -6.58 -16.43 -12.33
N LEU A 30 -6.91 -15.27 -12.92
CA LEU A 30 -5.88 -14.35 -13.40
C LEU A 30 -5.24 -13.69 -12.17
N VAL A 31 -4.14 -14.23 -11.71
CA VAL A 31 -3.29 -13.62 -10.69
C VAL A 31 -2.44 -12.55 -11.38
N ALA A 32 -2.85 -11.30 -11.26
CA ALA A 32 -2.16 -10.16 -11.87
C ALA A 32 -0.97 -9.65 -11.04
N GLU A 33 -0.51 -10.39 -10.05
CA GLU A 33 0.63 -9.99 -9.21
C GLU A 33 1.95 -10.40 -9.89
N PRO A 34 2.84 -9.45 -10.21
CA PRO A 34 4.16 -9.76 -10.78
C PRO A 34 5.08 -10.35 -9.69
N THR A 35 4.98 -11.65 -9.44
CA THR A 35 5.72 -12.34 -8.38
C THR A 35 7.25 -12.31 -8.54
N GLY A 36 7.73 -12.07 -9.76
CA GLY A 36 9.16 -12.01 -10.08
C GLY A 36 9.74 -10.60 -10.21
N ALA A 37 8.91 -9.56 -10.17
CA ALA A 37 9.38 -8.18 -10.31
C ALA A 37 10.22 -7.74 -9.09
N ARG A 38 11.37 -7.14 -9.34
CA ARG A 38 12.28 -6.60 -8.33
C ARG A 38 12.68 -5.18 -8.66
N SER A 39 12.81 -4.34 -7.64
CA SER A 39 13.30 -2.98 -7.72
C SER A 39 14.50 -2.79 -6.79
N LEU A 40 15.38 -1.86 -7.15
CA LEU A 40 16.51 -1.41 -6.32
C LEU A 40 16.33 0.05 -5.91
N SER A 41 15.18 0.67 -6.25
CA SER A 41 14.93 2.08 -5.97
C SER A 41 14.87 2.35 -4.47
N PHE A 42 15.61 3.37 -4.02
CA PHE A 42 15.53 3.89 -2.66
C PHE A 42 14.64 5.14 -2.68
N VAL A 43 13.33 4.95 -2.56
CA VAL A 43 12.34 6.01 -2.58
C VAL A 43 11.28 5.82 -1.50
N GLY A 44 10.75 6.90 -0.97
CA GLY A 44 9.70 6.91 0.05
C GLY A 44 10.09 7.72 1.29
N THR A 45 9.12 7.88 2.19
CA THR A 45 9.32 8.51 3.49
C THR A 45 10.13 7.57 4.39
N HIS A 46 11.21 8.03 4.99
CA HIS A 46 12.15 7.21 5.78
C HIS A 46 11.48 6.35 6.86
N GLU A 47 10.44 6.88 7.51
CA GLU A 47 9.70 6.19 8.57
C GLU A 47 8.87 4.99 8.04
N TYR A 48 8.61 4.93 6.73
CA TYR A 48 7.82 3.91 6.06
C TYR A 48 8.63 2.90 5.25
N LEU A 49 9.94 3.15 5.06
CA LEU A 49 10.81 2.26 4.28
C LEU A 49 10.97 0.90 4.95
N ALA A 50 10.89 -0.15 4.14
CA ALA A 50 11.12 -1.51 4.58
C ALA A 50 12.63 -1.80 4.75
N PRO A 51 13.01 -2.74 5.65
CA PRO A 51 14.41 -3.10 5.88
C PRO A 51 15.18 -3.49 4.61
N GLU A 52 14.54 -4.21 3.70
CA GLU A 52 15.15 -4.65 2.44
C GLU A 52 15.41 -3.50 1.46
N ILE A 53 14.62 -2.42 1.49
CA ILE A 53 14.90 -1.20 0.72
C ILE A 53 16.15 -0.53 1.29
N ILE A 54 16.23 -0.40 2.61
CA ILE A 54 17.34 0.27 3.30
C ILE A 54 18.66 -0.48 3.08
N LYS A 55 18.60 -1.82 3.06
CA LYS A 55 19.77 -2.69 2.82
C LYS A 55 20.21 -2.74 1.35
N GLY A 56 19.34 -2.36 0.41
CA GLY A 56 19.64 -2.46 -1.02
C GLY A 56 19.61 -3.87 -1.59
N ASP A 57 18.99 -4.84 -0.89
CA ASP A 57 18.95 -6.25 -1.30
C ASP A 57 18.04 -6.51 -2.51
N GLY A 58 17.41 -5.46 -3.06
CA GLY A 58 16.34 -5.59 -4.04
C GLY A 58 15.01 -6.02 -3.39
N HIS A 59 13.92 -5.38 -3.79
CA HIS A 59 12.63 -5.57 -3.16
C HIS A 59 11.51 -5.82 -4.17
N GLY A 60 10.46 -6.49 -3.74
CA GLY A 60 9.23 -6.76 -4.47
C GLY A 60 8.01 -6.27 -3.67
N SER A 61 6.84 -6.83 -3.96
CA SER A 61 5.55 -6.44 -3.35
C SER A 61 5.51 -6.55 -1.81
N ALA A 62 6.42 -7.29 -1.18
CA ALA A 62 6.48 -7.40 0.27
C ALA A 62 6.71 -6.06 0.98
N VAL A 63 7.32 -5.06 0.32
CA VAL A 63 7.51 -3.72 0.89
C VAL A 63 6.20 -2.99 1.14
N ASP A 64 5.17 -3.23 0.29
CA ASP A 64 3.86 -2.61 0.45
C ASP A 64 3.17 -3.11 1.72
N TRP A 65 3.35 -4.39 2.05
CA TRP A 65 2.82 -4.98 3.28
C TRP A 65 3.53 -4.45 4.54
N TRP A 66 4.85 -4.20 4.46
CA TRP A 66 5.56 -3.50 5.52
C TRP A 66 5.00 -2.08 5.71
N THR A 67 4.89 -1.31 4.63
CA THR A 67 4.35 0.05 4.63
C THR A 67 2.92 0.06 5.23
N PHE A 68 2.09 -0.90 4.86
CA PHE A 68 0.76 -1.07 5.45
C PHE A 68 0.82 -1.34 6.96
N GLY A 69 1.78 -2.14 7.42
CA GLY A 69 2.01 -2.38 8.85
C GLY A 69 2.41 -1.11 9.62
N ILE A 70 3.30 -0.27 9.05
CA ILE A 70 3.67 1.03 9.61
C ILE A 70 2.44 1.95 9.70
N PHE A 71 1.65 2.02 8.62
CA PHE A 71 0.43 2.82 8.55
C PHE A 71 -0.59 2.41 9.62
N LEU A 72 -0.86 1.12 9.78
CA LEU A 72 -1.76 0.63 10.82
C LEU A 72 -1.26 0.96 12.23
N TYR A 73 0.04 0.84 12.48
CA TYR A 73 0.62 1.22 13.76
C TYR A 73 0.43 2.72 14.02
N GLU A 74 0.70 3.56 13.02
CA GLU A 74 0.55 5.02 13.14
C GLU A 74 -0.91 5.43 13.36
N LEU A 75 -1.87 4.81 12.66
CA LEU A 75 -3.30 5.06 12.89
C LEU A 75 -3.73 4.77 14.34
N LEU A 76 -3.17 3.73 14.95
CA LEU A 76 -3.55 3.29 16.29
C LEU A 76 -2.80 4.02 17.42
N TYR A 77 -1.56 4.43 17.17
CA TYR A 77 -0.68 5.00 18.20
C TYR A 77 -0.27 6.46 17.95
N GLY A 78 -0.67 7.06 16.82
CA GLY A 78 -0.37 8.45 16.46
C GLY A 78 1.10 8.71 16.11
N ARG A 79 1.91 7.67 15.98
CA ARG A 79 3.34 7.74 15.62
C ARG A 79 3.80 6.44 14.98
N THR A 80 4.87 6.51 14.20
CA THR A 80 5.49 5.32 13.61
C THR A 80 6.32 4.55 14.65
N PRO A 81 6.48 3.20 14.49
CA PRO A 81 7.11 2.37 15.53
C PRO A 81 8.61 2.54 15.66
N PHE A 82 9.30 3.00 14.61
CA PHE A 82 10.77 3.04 14.55
C PHE A 82 11.34 4.45 14.46
N LYS A 83 10.52 5.50 14.66
CA LYS A 83 10.95 6.89 14.59
C LYS A 83 12.14 7.16 15.50
N GLY A 84 13.22 7.71 14.90
CA GLY A 84 14.41 8.18 15.58
C GLY A 84 14.46 9.70 15.73
N SER A 85 15.57 10.22 16.25
CA SER A 85 15.80 11.67 16.36
C SER A 85 16.01 12.37 15.01
N GLY A 86 16.22 11.62 13.94
CA GLY A 86 16.38 12.09 12.57
C GLY A 86 16.32 10.93 11.60
N ASN A 87 16.43 11.23 10.31
CA ASN A 87 16.30 10.23 9.24
C ASN A 87 17.27 9.05 9.42
N ARG A 88 18.56 9.33 9.63
CA ARG A 88 19.57 8.29 9.83
C ARG A 88 19.25 7.38 11.01
N ALA A 89 18.89 7.96 12.16
CA ALA A 89 18.50 7.19 13.34
C ALA A 89 17.25 6.35 13.10
N THR A 90 16.27 6.86 12.34
CA THR A 90 15.08 6.13 11.94
C THR A 90 15.44 4.91 11.08
N LEU A 91 16.31 5.06 10.08
CA LEU A 91 16.74 3.94 9.24
C LEU A 91 17.46 2.85 10.04
N PHE A 92 18.35 3.23 10.96
CA PHE A 92 18.98 2.26 11.87
C PHE A 92 17.97 1.54 12.76
N ASN A 93 16.97 2.26 13.27
CA ASN A 93 15.91 1.68 14.08
C ASN A 93 15.07 0.68 13.28
N VAL A 94 14.73 1.01 12.01
CA VAL A 94 14.00 0.10 11.12
C VAL A 94 14.74 -1.22 10.95
N ILE A 95 16.06 -1.19 10.79
CA ILE A 95 16.86 -2.41 10.62
C ILE A 95 17.02 -3.17 11.94
N GLY A 96 17.43 -2.50 13.01
CA GLY A 96 17.93 -3.14 14.24
C GLY A 96 16.96 -3.20 15.41
N GLN A 97 16.06 -2.21 15.55
CA GLN A 97 15.22 -2.11 16.73
C GLN A 97 14.05 -3.13 16.68
N PRO A 98 13.78 -3.87 17.78
CA PRO A 98 12.59 -4.71 17.86
C PRO A 98 11.32 -3.87 17.91
N LEU A 99 10.23 -4.42 17.34
CA LEU A 99 8.91 -3.81 17.40
C LEU A 99 8.41 -3.79 18.86
N LYS A 100 8.00 -2.62 19.33
CA LYS A 100 7.43 -2.42 20.66
C LYS A 100 6.06 -1.77 20.54
N PHE A 101 5.15 -2.15 21.43
CA PHE A 101 3.82 -1.55 21.50
C PHE A 101 3.73 -0.75 22.81
N PRO A 102 3.27 0.53 22.76
CA PRO A 102 2.96 1.30 23.96
C PRO A 102 1.83 0.66 24.76
N GLU A 103 1.78 0.93 26.06
CA GLU A 103 0.67 0.50 26.91
C GLU A 103 -0.61 1.29 26.60
N THR A 104 -0.46 2.55 26.21
CA THR A 104 -1.54 3.46 25.85
C THR A 104 -1.36 3.98 24.41
N PRO A 105 -2.45 4.06 23.61
CA PRO A 105 -3.80 3.58 23.88
C PRO A 105 -3.88 2.05 23.93
N THR A 106 -4.91 1.52 24.62
CA THR A 106 -5.16 0.07 24.67
C THR A 106 -5.66 -0.40 23.31
N VAL A 107 -4.89 -1.26 22.66
CA VAL A 107 -5.18 -1.83 21.33
C VAL A 107 -5.42 -3.33 21.45
N SER A 108 -6.39 -3.86 20.70
CA SER A 108 -6.75 -5.28 20.74
C SER A 108 -5.58 -6.19 20.41
N PHE A 109 -5.61 -7.42 20.92
CA PHE A 109 -4.59 -8.43 20.62
C PHE A 109 -4.52 -8.71 19.11
N ALA A 110 -5.68 -8.87 18.45
CA ALA A 110 -5.75 -9.13 17.01
C ALA A 110 -5.12 -8.01 16.16
N ALA A 111 -5.32 -6.73 16.53
CA ALA A 111 -4.68 -5.62 15.83
C ALA A 111 -3.15 -5.63 16.02
N ARG A 112 -2.66 -5.87 17.24
CA ARG A 112 -1.23 -5.97 17.52
C ARG A 112 -0.59 -7.17 16.81
N ASP A 113 -1.33 -8.27 16.70
CA ASP A 113 -0.87 -9.48 16.02
C ASP A 113 -0.74 -9.27 14.52
N LEU A 114 -1.73 -8.66 13.89
CA LEU A 114 -1.67 -8.25 12.48
C LEU A 114 -0.45 -7.36 12.20
N ILE A 115 -0.26 -6.31 13.00
CA ILE A 115 0.88 -5.40 12.85
C ILE A 115 2.20 -6.15 13.04
N ARG A 116 2.30 -7.06 14.02
CA ARG A 116 3.49 -7.87 14.25
C ARG A 116 3.81 -8.75 13.04
N GLY A 117 2.81 -9.37 12.42
CA GLY A 117 2.97 -10.18 11.22
C GLY A 117 3.42 -9.37 10.00
N LEU A 118 2.89 -8.15 9.84
CA LEU A 118 3.26 -7.23 8.75
C LEU A 118 4.65 -6.61 8.94
N LEU A 119 5.08 -6.36 10.18
CA LEU A 119 6.38 -5.74 10.51
C LEU A 119 7.47 -6.77 10.82
N VAL A 120 7.36 -7.97 10.24
CA VAL A 120 8.47 -8.93 10.21
C VAL A 120 9.57 -8.41 9.27
N LYS A 121 10.81 -8.34 9.77
CA LYS A 121 11.92 -7.71 9.02
C LYS A 121 12.38 -8.53 7.83
N ASP A 122 12.31 -9.86 7.93
CA ASP A 122 12.53 -10.76 6.80
C ASP A 122 11.29 -10.74 5.88
N PRO A 123 11.42 -10.23 4.62
CA PRO A 123 10.28 -10.15 3.72
C PRO A 123 9.67 -11.51 3.41
N GLN A 124 10.44 -12.60 3.42
CA GLN A 124 9.92 -13.95 3.11
C GLN A 124 9.06 -14.55 4.24
N GLN A 125 9.26 -14.09 5.48
CA GLN A 125 8.47 -14.48 6.65
C GLN A 125 7.36 -13.50 6.99
N ARG A 126 7.30 -12.37 6.27
CA ARG A 126 6.30 -11.33 6.47
C ARG A 126 4.93 -11.82 6.05
N LEU A 127 3.91 -11.46 6.84
CA LEU A 127 2.50 -11.72 6.49
C LEU A 127 2.20 -11.16 5.09
N ALA A 128 1.42 -11.89 4.32
CA ALA A 128 1.05 -11.60 2.93
C ALA A 128 2.18 -11.79 1.89
N TYR A 129 3.38 -12.23 2.27
CA TYR A 129 4.43 -12.53 1.29
C TYR A 129 4.01 -13.61 0.27
N LYS A 130 3.31 -14.66 0.73
CA LYS A 130 2.95 -15.81 -0.12
C LYS A 130 1.64 -15.64 -0.87
N ARG A 131 0.61 -15.11 -0.21
CA ARG A 131 -0.76 -15.07 -0.74
C ARG A 131 -1.35 -13.65 -0.77
N GLY A 132 -0.51 -12.63 -0.58
CA GLY A 132 -0.92 -11.24 -0.67
C GLY A 132 -2.12 -10.89 0.22
N ALA A 133 -3.01 -10.07 -0.32
CA ALA A 133 -4.21 -9.59 0.37
C ALA A 133 -5.13 -10.71 0.90
N THR A 134 -5.12 -11.90 0.28
CA THR A 134 -5.94 -13.02 0.73
C THR A 134 -5.56 -13.46 2.13
N GLU A 135 -4.27 -13.49 2.44
CA GLU A 135 -3.76 -13.86 3.75
C GLU A 135 -4.16 -12.82 4.82
N ILE A 136 -4.09 -11.54 4.47
CA ILE A 136 -4.51 -10.44 5.36
C ILE A 136 -6.01 -10.50 5.64
N LYS A 137 -6.82 -10.69 4.60
CA LYS A 137 -8.29 -10.76 4.74
C LYS A 137 -8.77 -11.90 5.63
N GLN A 138 -7.98 -12.96 5.78
CA GLN A 138 -8.26 -14.11 6.63
C GLN A 138 -7.76 -13.93 8.08
N HIS A 139 -7.08 -12.81 8.37
CA HIS A 139 -6.57 -12.56 9.72
C HIS A 139 -7.71 -12.25 10.71
N PRO A 140 -7.65 -12.73 11.97
CA PRO A 140 -8.70 -12.52 12.99
C PRO A 140 -9.07 -11.05 13.25
N PHE A 141 -8.19 -10.11 12.92
CA PHE A 141 -8.49 -8.67 12.99
C PHE A 141 -9.68 -8.29 12.10
N PHE A 142 -9.89 -9.00 11.01
CA PHE A 142 -10.95 -8.76 10.04
C PHE A 142 -12.13 -9.73 10.18
N ASP A 143 -12.22 -10.46 11.28
CA ASP A 143 -13.38 -11.32 11.54
C ASP A 143 -14.69 -10.50 11.50
N GLY A 144 -15.68 -11.03 10.78
CA GLY A 144 -16.96 -10.35 10.57
C GLY A 144 -16.99 -9.34 9.41
N VAL A 145 -15.87 -9.08 8.73
CA VAL A 145 -15.85 -8.21 7.54
C VAL A 145 -16.33 -8.99 6.30
N ASN A 146 -17.44 -8.54 5.71
CA ASN A 146 -17.90 -9.06 4.42
C ASN A 146 -17.19 -8.33 3.27
N TRP A 147 -16.11 -8.92 2.77
CA TRP A 147 -15.29 -8.33 1.70
C TRP A 147 -16.02 -8.14 0.38
N ALA A 148 -17.05 -8.97 0.10
CA ALA A 148 -17.83 -8.86 -1.12
C ALA A 148 -18.72 -7.60 -1.11
N LEU A 149 -19.22 -7.22 0.06
CA LEU A 149 -20.15 -6.11 0.23
C LEU A 149 -19.51 -4.82 0.76
N ILE A 150 -18.22 -4.84 1.12
CA ILE A 150 -17.55 -3.70 1.77
C ILE A 150 -17.68 -2.39 1.00
N ARG A 151 -17.69 -2.47 -0.35
CA ARG A 151 -17.80 -1.27 -1.20
C ARG A 151 -19.19 -0.66 -1.25
N SER A 152 -20.22 -1.44 -0.92
CA SER A 152 -21.62 -0.98 -0.88
C SER A 152 -22.10 -0.63 0.53
N MET A 153 -21.25 -0.87 1.54
CA MET A 153 -21.56 -0.48 2.92
C MET A 153 -21.32 1.01 3.13
N THR A 154 -22.19 1.63 3.92
CA THR A 154 -21.95 3.01 4.38
C THR A 154 -20.74 3.03 5.32
N PRO A 155 -19.70 3.83 5.04
CA PRO A 155 -18.55 3.93 5.92
C PRO A 155 -18.94 4.53 7.28
N PRO A 156 -18.25 4.17 8.38
CA PRO A 156 -18.56 4.68 9.73
C PRO A 156 -18.41 6.21 9.83
N HIS A 157 -17.63 6.80 8.95
CA HIS A 157 -17.46 8.24 8.85
C HIS A 157 -17.59 8.66 7.38
N VAL A 158 -18.57 9.50 7.07
CA VAL A 158 -18.73 10.12 5.76
C VAL A 158 -18.12 11.52 5.84
N PRO A 159 -17.04 11.81 5.10
CA PRO A 159 -16.46 13.15 5.07
C PRO A 159 -17.49 14.16 4.58
N LYS A 160 -17.52 15.35 5.21
CA LYS A 160 -18.33 16.46 4.68
C LYS A 160 -17.79 16.86 3.31
N PRO A 161 -18.67 17.19 2.35
CA PRO A 161 -18.23 17.74 1.08
C PRO A 161 -17.35 18.97 1.32
N PHE A 162 -16.26 19.09 0.60
CA PHE A 162 -15.44 20.30 0.63
C PHE A 162 -16.23 21.42 -0.06
N GLU A 163 -16.78 22.34 0.72
CA GLU A 163 -17.35 23.58 0.19
C GLU A 163 -16.19 24.46 -0.25
N MET A 164 -15.90 24.44 -1.54
CA MET A 164 -15.06 25.50 -2.13
C MET A 164 -15.81 26.80 -1.92
N ALA A 165 -15.33 27.62 -0.99
CA ALA A 165 -15.76 28.99 -0.86
C ALA A 165 -15.48 29.69 -2.21
N THR A 166 -16.46 29.71 -3.08
CA THR A 166 -16.47 30.56 -4.26
C THR A 166 -16.49 31.98 -3.75
N SER A 167 -15.31 32.57 -3.59
CA SER A 167 -15.16 34.01 -3.39
C SER A 167 -15.61 34.69 -4.67
N THR A 168 -16.91 34.79 -4.86
CA THR A 168 -17.50 35.74 -5.81
C THR A 168 -17.23 37.13 -5.26
N LYS A 169 -16.08 37.70 -5.61
CA LYS A 169 -15.88 39.15 -5.53
C LYS A 169 -16.85 39.78 -6.52
N THR A 170 -18.04 40.07 -6.06
CA THR A 170 -18.88 41.06 -6.70
C THR A 170 -18.18 42.42 -6.56
N ASN A 171 -17.49 42.83 -7.61
CA ASN A 171 -17.01 44.17 -7.78
C ASN A 171 -18.23 45.06 -7.98
N THR A 172 -18.75 45.62 -6.91
CA THR A 172 -19.62 46.76 -6.97
C THR A 172 -18.70 47.99 -6.99
N ALA A 173 -18.54 48.54 -8.18
CA ALA A 173 -17.86 49.81 -8.37
C ALA A 173 -18.60 50.89 -7.59
N SER A 174 -17.93 51.48 -6.61
CA SER A 174 -18.32 52.80 -6.08
C SER A 174 -17.06 53.65 -6.04
N SER A 175 -17.06 54.61 -6.93
CA SER A 175 -16.05 55.65 -7.05
C SER A 175 -16.07 56.57 -5.84
N THR A 176 -14.96 56.68 -5.13
CA THR A 176 -14.62 57.91 -4.39
C THR A 176 -13.11 58.10 -4.39
N ASN A 177 -12.73 59.20 -5.03
CA ASN A 177 -11.41 59.79 -5.02
C ASN A 177 -10.96 60.09 -3.58
N THR A 178 -9.76 59.71 -3.19
CA THR A 178 -8.99 60.48 -2.20
C THR A 178 -7.51 60.16 -2.36
N VAL A 179 -6.82 61.13 -2.89
CA VAL A 179 -5.47 61.70 -2.67
C VAL A 179 -4.43 60.86 -1.94
N ILE A 180 -3.31 60.68 -2.64
CA ILE A 180 -2.00 60.23 -2.16
C ILE A 180 -1.32 61.38 -1.36
N PRO A 181 -0.53 61.06 -0.34
CA PRO A 181 0.75 61.73 -0.19
C PRO A 181 1.93 60.75 -0.13
N SER A 182 2.90 61.05 -0.96
CA SER A 182 4.25 60.54 -0.97
C SER A 182 5.05 61.09 0.22
N SER A 183 5.83 60.24 0.86
CA SER A 183 7.12 60.63 1.48
C SER A 183 7.85 59.33 1.85
N SER A 184 8.91 59.10 1.21
CA SER A 184 10.34 59.36 1.41
C SER A 184 11.06 58.25 2.16
N LEU A 185 11.96 57.68 1.37
CA LEU A 185 13.23 57.00 1.67
C LEU A 185 13.76 57.07 3.12
N SER A 186 14.21 55.93 3.59
CA SER A 186 15.56 55.83 4.23
C SER A 186 16.15 54.45 4.04
N HIS A 187 17.33 54.42 3.46
CA HIS A 187 18.24 53.32 3.33
C HIS A 187 18.76 52.91 4.75
N GLU A 188 18.80 51.66 5.03
CA GLU A 188 19.89 51.09 5.82
C GLU A 188 20.30 49.73 5.30
N LYS A 189 21.51 49.69 4.75
CA LYS A 189 22.29 48.49 4.44
C LYS A 189 22.76 47.88 5.75
N LYS A 190 22.52 46.57 5.96
CA LYS A 190 23.42 45.76 6.72
C LYS A 190 23.59 44.42 6.02
N ALA A 191 24.82 44.19 5.60
CA ALA A 191 25.33 42.95 5.02
C ALA A 191 25.42 41.87 6.09
N GLY A 192 25.23 40.62 5.66
CA GLY A 192 25.43 39.38 6.43
C GLY A 192 24.76 38.25 5.75
N ASP A 193 25.32 37.76 4.71
CA ASP A 193 25.98 36.48 4.46
C ASP A 193 25.24 35.27 5.05
N ALA A 194 24.69 34.42 4.17
CA ALA A 194 24.77 32.98 4.16
C ALA A 194 23.87 32.42 3.07
N ASP A 195 24.44 32.30 1.91
CA ASP A 195 24.05 31.44 0.80
C ASP A 195 24.00 29.98 1.32
N SER A 196 22.82 29.43 1.56
CA SER A 196 22.66 28.00 1.69
C SER A 196 21.85 27.46 0.54
N LYS A 197 22.55 27.29 -0.59
CA LYS A 197 22.15 26.30 -1.61
C LYS A 197 21.97 24.97 -0.91
N LEU A 198 20.71 24.54 -0.69
CA LEU A 198 20.39 23.14 -0.45
C LEU A 198 20.56 22.37 -1.78
N SER A 199 21.82 22.12 -2.11
CA SER A 199 22.19 21.00 -2.97
C SER A 199 21.77 19.74 -2.23
N GLY A 200 20.78 19.01 -2.79
CA GLY A 200 20.40 17.69 -2.32
C GLY A 200 21.59 16.75 -2.51
N SER A 201 22.46 16.71 -1.49
CA SER A 201 23.41 15.63 -1.33
C SER A 201 22.62 14.38 -1.05
N TYR A 202 22.49 13.51 -2.05
CA TYR A 202 22.22 12.11 -1.82
C TYR A 202 23.31 11.64 -0.86
N LEU A 203 22.88 11.23 0.32
CA LEU A 203 23.78 10.63 1.30
C LEU A 203 24.36 9.39 0.65
N ASP A 204 25.63 9.45 0.26
CA ASP A 204 26.45 8.29 0.00
C ASP A 204 26.46 7.46 1.28
N PHE A 205 25.62 6.47 1.33
CA PHE A 205 25.73 5.41 2.30
C PHE A 205 26.81 4.46 1.79
N ASP A 206 28.06 4.76 2.09
CA ASP A 206 29.13 3.78 2.06
C ASP A 206 28.78 2.72 3.13
N PHE A 207 28.06 1.70 2.73
CA PHE A 207 27.89 0.49 3.48
C PHE A 207 28.93 -0.52 3.01
N PHE A 208 30.02 -0.65 3.78
CA PHE A 208 30.98 -1.79 3.89
C PHE A 208 31.46 -2.43 2.59
#